data_0cdf754167e3e2c9f7745bcf566a9c71
#
_entry.id   0cdf754167e3e2c9f7745bcf566a9c71
#
_cell.length_a   1.000
_cell.length_b   1.000
_cell.length_c   1.000
_cell.angle_alpha   90.00
_cell.angle_beta   90.00
_cell.angle_gamma   90.00
#
_symmetry.space_group_name_H-M   'P 1'
#
loop_
_entity.id
_entity.type
_entity.pdbx_description
1 polymer ?
#
loop_
_entity_poly.entity_id
_entity_poly.type
_entity_poly.pdbx_seq_one_letter_code
_entity_poly.pdbx_strand_id
1 'polypeptide(L)'
;MSNSERNLETLPTGSLGIIPLQSCQELGEKVDKYLVKWRDERQHQHQNDAAFMGYKRDSYIIEAVTPRFGSGEAKGMIKETVRGYDLYLMVDVTNYSLTYSLCGQTNHMSPDDHYQDLKRIIAAIGGKARRITVIIPFLYESRQHRRSTRESLDCALALQELVAMGVDNIITFDAHDPRVQNAIPLKGGFETVQPAYQFIKGICKNVPDLQIDSDHMMIISPDEGGTGRAIYLSSVLGLDMGMFYKRRDYSRIVDGRNPIAVSYTHLTLPTTS
;
A
#
# COMPACT_ATOMS: atom_id res chain seq x y z
N MET A 1 12.04 30.79 -33.28
CA MET A 1 10.70 30.57 -32.71
C MET A 1 10.91 29.66 -31.53
N SER A 2 10.86 30.19 -30.33
CA SER A 2 11.06 29.42 -29.10
C SER A 2 9.84 28.56 -28.84
N ASN A 3 10.01 27.24 -28.77
CA ASN A 3 9.05 26.34 -28.20
C ASN A 3 8.84 26.72 -26.73
N SER A 4 7.85 27.53 -26.43
CA SER A 4 7.34 27.64 -25.09
C SER A 4 6.74 26.28 -24.75
N GLU A 5 7.47 25.47 -24.00
CA GLU A 5 6.91 24.35 -23.26
C GLU A 5 5.74 24.92 -22.45
N ARG A 6 4.53 24.67 -22.89
CA ARG A 6 3.34 24.87 -22.08
C ARG A 6 3.44 23.82 -20.97
N ASN A 7 4.05 24.23 -19.85
CA ASN A 7 3.87 23.49 -18.61
C ASN A 7 2.35 23.50 -18.35
N LEU A 8 1.71 22.38 -18.66
CA LEU A 8 0.33 22.11 -18.24
C LEU A 8 0.38 21.88 -16.72
N GLU A 9 0.51 22.98 -15.97
CA GLU A 9 0.39 22.94 -14.53
C GLU A 9 -1.07 22.60 -14.19
N THR A 10 -1.28 21.40 -13.70
CA THR A 10 -2.60 21.01 -13.21
C THR A 10 -2.85 21.70 -11.87
N LEU A 11 -3.97 22.39 -11.78
CA LEU A 11 -4.41 23.00 -10.52
C LEU A 11 -4.58 21.92 -9.45
N PRO A 12 -4.20 22.21 -8.19
CA PRO A 12 -4.43 21.29 -7.09
C PRO A 12 -5.91 20.94 -6.95
N THR A 13 -6.20 19.67 -6.71
CA THR A 13 -7.57 19.20 -6.45
C THR A 13 -8.15 19.87 -5.21
N GLY A 14 -7.32 20.09 -4.19
CA GLY A 14 -7.65 20.72 -2.93
C GLY A 14 -6.40 20.90 -2.07
N SER A 15 -6.56 21.43 -0.88
CA SER A 15 -5.48 21.46 0.11
C SER A 15 -5.09 20.02 0.47
N LEU A 16 -3.79 19.71 0.41
CA LEU A 16 -3.30 18.38 0.76
C LEU A 16 -3.42 18.12 2.26
N GLY A 17 -3.92 16.95 2.63
CA GLY A 17 -3.91 16.44 4.00
C GLY A 17 -3.57 14.96 4.04
N ILE A 18 -2.76 14.56 5.01
CA ILE A 18 -2.39 13.17 5.27
C ILE A 18 -2.97 12.77 6.61
N ILE A 19 -3.67 11.65 6.65
CA ILE A 19 -4.19 11.05 7.89
C ILE A 19 -3.53 9.68 8.06
N PRO A 20 -2.34 9.60 8.68
CA PRO A 20 -1.80 8.31 9.06
C PRO A 20 -2.59 7.78 10.27
N LEU A 21 -3.23 6.63 10.11
CA LEU A 21 -3.83 5.93 11.24
C LEU A 21 -2.72 5.45 12.19
N GLN A 22 -3.07 5.14 13.41
CA GLN A 22 -2.10 4.73 14.44
C GLN A 22 -1.16 3.61 13.96
N SER A 23 -1.65 2.66 13.15
CA SER A 23 -0.86 1.56 12.60
C SER A 23 0.19 2.00 11.55
N CYS A 24 0.06 3.21 11.02
CA CYS A 24 0.91 3.73 9.93
C CYS A 24 1.59 5.07 10.29
N GLN A 25 1.63 5.43 11.57
CA GLN A 25 2.10 6.71 12.07
C GLN A 25 3.54 7.01 11.63
N GLU A 26 4.46 6.08 11.86
CA GLU A 26 5.88 6.26 11.52
C GLU A 26 6.11 6.48 10.02
N LEU A 27 5.39 5.74 9.16
CA LEU A 27 5.46 5.94 7.73
C LEU A 27 4.87 7.29 7.32
N GLY A 28 3.74 7.67 7.92
CA GLY A 28 3.11 8.96 7.69
C GLY A 28 4.01 10.14 8.01
N GLU A 29 4.71 10.10 9.15
CA GLU A 29 5.69 11.11 9.54
C GLU A 29 6.88 11.22 8.58
N LYS A 30 7.36 10.07 8.06
CA LYS A 30 8.41 10.06 7.03
C LYS A 30 7.92 10.68 5.72
N VAL A 31 6.71 10.35 5.29
CA VAL A 31 6.09 10.91 4.09
C VAL A 31 5.90 12.42 4.24
N ASP A 32 5.40 12.86 5.39
CA ASP A 32 5.20 14.29 5.68
C ASP A 32 6.50 15.10 5.55
N LYS A 33 7.58 14.61 6.16
CA LYS A 33 8.92 15.25 6.05
C LYS A 33 9.38 15.39 4.59
N TYR A 34 9.15 14.38 3.74
CA TYR A 34 9.49 14.46 2.31
C TYR A 34 8.60 15.47 1.57
N LEU A 35 7.30 15.51 1.88
CA LEU A 35 6.37 16.45 1.25
C LEU A 35 6.69 17.90 1.61
N VAL A 36 6.97 18.16 2.89
CA VAL A 36 7.40 19.49 3.36
C VAL A 36 8.66 19.92 2.60
N LYS A 37 9.68 19.05 2.56
CA LYS A 37 10.92 19.32 1.84
C LYS A 37 10.69 19.62 0.35
N TRP A 38 9.97 18.75 -0.36
CA TRP A 38 9.74 18.92 -1.81
C TRP A 38 8.91 20.15 -2.13
N ARG A 39 7.94 20.50 -1.30
CA ARG A 39 7.15 21.70 -1.51
C ARG A 39 7.90 22.97 -1.13
N ASP A 40 8.83 22.92 -0.19
CA ASP A 40 9.73 24.02 0.11
C ASP A 40 10.70 24.28 -1.06
N GLU A 41 11.29 23.22 -1.63
CA GLU A 41 12.15 23.32 -2.81
C GLU A 41 11.42 23.91 -4.03
N ARG A 42 10.12 23.68 -4.17
CA ARG A 42 9.27 24.17 -5.28
C ARG A 42 8.52 25.47 -4.98
N GLN A 43 8.69 26.06 -3.80
CA GLN A 43 7.92 27.25 -3.40
C GLN A 43 8.05 28.43 -4.37
N HIS A 44 9.19 28.58 -5.03
CA HIS A 44 9.44 29.68 -5.98
C HIS A 44 8.59 29.60 -7.25
N GLN A 45 8.05 28.44 -7.58
CA GLN A 45 7.24 28.23 -8.78
C GLN A 45 5.81 28.75 -8.65
N HIS A 46 5.31 28.92 -7.40
CA HIS A 46 3.90 29.20 -7.13
C HIS A 46 3.64 30.31 -6.10
N GLN A 47 4.64 31.18 -5.83
CA GLN A 47 4.59 32.15 -4.75
C GLN A 47 3.41 33.13 -4.81
N ASN A 48 2.92 33.46 -6.01
CA ASN A 48 1.90 34.48 -6.23
C ASN A 48 0.59 33.90 -6.79
N ASP A 49 0.46 32.58 -6.86
CA ASP A 49 -0.72 31.94 -7.42
C ASP A 49 -1.74 31.63 -6.31
N ALA A 50 -2.89 32.29 -6.36
CA ALA A 50 -3.98 32.09 -5.39
C ALA A 50 -4.48 30.63 -5.37
N ALA A 51 -4.36 29.87 -6.47
CA ALA A 51 -4.74 28.46 -6.54
C ALA A 51 -3.85 27.57 -5.65
N PHE A 52 -2.65 28.04 -5.31
CA PHE A 52 -1.68 27.34 -4.46
C PHE A 52 -1.63 27.89 -3.04
N MET A 53 -2.62 28.71 -2.63
CA MET A 53 -2.71 29.19 -1.26
C MET A 53 -2.76 28.01 -0.28
N GLY A 54 -1.87 28.01 0.72
CA GLY A 54 -1.71 26.90 1.66
C GLY A 54 -0.93 25.70 1.09
N TYR A 55 -0.25 25.86 -0.07
CA TYR A 55 0.62 24.84 -0.66
C TYR A 55 1.81 24.53 0.25
N LYS A 56 2.44 25.55 0.84
CA LYS A 56 3.52 25.40 1.81
C LYS A 56 2.96 25.32 3.23
N ARG A 57 3.34 24.28 3.96
CA ARG A 57 2.99 24.07 5.38
C ARG A 57 4.17 23.43 6.10
N ASP A 58 4.22 23.58 7.41
CA ASP A 58 5.21 22.90 8.26
C ASP A 58 4.89 21.42 8.45
N SER A 59 3.63 21.02 8.26
CA SER A 59 3.17 19.64 8.22
C SER A 59 1.84 19.54 7.45
N TYR A 60 1.64 18.40 6.80
CA TYR A 60 0.40 18.02 6.13
C TYR A 60 -0.39 16.97 6.91
N ILE A 61 0.13 16.54 8.08
CA ILE A 61 -0.56 15.58 8.93
C ILE A 61 -1.78 16.22 9.56
N ILE A 62 -2.90 15.53 9.43
CA ILE A 62 -4.16 15.84 10.10
C ILE A 62 -4.36 14.78 11.19
N GLU A 63 -4.46 15.23 12.43
CA GLU A 63 -4.62 14.31 13.56
C GLU A 63 -5.99 13.64 13.54
N ALA A 64 -5.97 12.31 13.56
CA ALA A 64 -7.14 11.48 13.71
C ALA A 64 -6.89 10.37 14.74
N VAL A 65 -7.91 10.01 15.49
CA VAL A 65 -7.82 8.99 16.54
C VAL A 65 -9.03 8.07 16.51
N THR A 66 -8.81 6.82 16.94
CA THR A 66 -9.85 5.79 17.05
C THR A 66 -9.89 5.21 18.46
N PRO A 67 -10.33 6.01 19.47
CA PRO A 67 -10.36 5.55 20.85
C PRO A 67 -11.32 4.37 21.02
N ARG A 68 -10.87 3.36 21.79
CA ARG A 68 -11.65 2.16 22.13
C ARG A 68 -12.45 2.37 23.40
N PHE A 69 -13.65 1.80 23.42
CA PHE A 69 -14.43 1.59 24.65
C PHE A 69 -14.01 0.30 25.34
N GLY A 70 -14.37 0.13 26.60
CA GLY A 70 -14.06 -1.11 27.34
C GLY A 70 -14.64 -2.38 26.74
N SER A 71 -15.69 -2.27 25.93
CA SER A 71 -16.30 -3.35 25.13
C SER A 71 -15.50 -3.75 23.89
N GLY A 72 -14.43 -3.00 23.54
CA GLY A 72 -13.66 -3.18 22.32
C GLY A 72 -14.19 -2.39 21.11
N GLU A 73 -15.40 -1.85 21.18
CA GLU A 73 -15.92 -0.92 20.17
C GLU A 73 -15.07 0.35 20.11
N ALA A 74 -15.09 1.07 18.97
CA ALA A 74 -14.36 2.32 18.82
C ALA A 74 -15.18 3.36 18.08
N LYS A 75 -14.71 4.61 18.13
CA LYS A 75 -15.22 5.70 17.29
C LYS A 75 -14.06 6.37 16.55
N GLY A 76 -14.30 6.83 15.31
CA GLY A 76 -13.36 7.66 14.57
C GLY A 76 -13.55 9.15 14.93
N MET A 77 -12.45 9.87 15.11
CA MET A 77 -12.46 11.29 15.37
C MET A 77 -11.34 11.96 14.59
N ILE A 78 -11.66 13.09 13.93
CA ILE A 78 -10.70 13.98 13.27
C ILE A 78 -10.65 15.27 14.06
N LYS A 79 -9.45 15.79 14.36
CA LYS A 79 -9.25 16.90 15.28
C LYS A 79 -9.43 18.27 14.64
N GLU A 80 -9.40 18.35 13.32
CA GLU A 80 -9.52 19.60 12.57
C GLU A 80 -10.44 19.45 11.35
N THR A 81 -10.75 20.57 10.70
CA THR A 81 -11.62 20.55 9.52
C THR A 81 -10.90 19.95 8.31
N VAL A 82 -11.60 19.08 7.59
CA VAL A 82 -11.12 18.46 6.34
C VAL A 82 -11.93 18.90 5.12
N ARG A 83 -12.73 19.96 5.28
CA ARG A 83 -13.59 20.44 4.21
C ARG A 83 -12.78 20.93 3.01
N GLY A 84 -13.06 20.34 1.85
CA GLY A 84 -12.40 20.69 0.59
C GLY A 84 -10.97 20.17 0.43
N TYR A 85 -10.50 19.34 1.36
CA TYR A 85 -9.16 18.75 1.29
C TYR A 85 -9.09 17.61 0.26
N ASP A 86 -7.91 17.44 -0.31
CA ASP A 86 -7.44 16.24 -0.98
C ASP A 86 -6.75 15.38 0.07
N LEU A 87 -7.42 14.35 0.55
CA LEU A 87 -7.00 13.54 1.70
C LEU A 87 -6.35 12.23 1.28
N TYR A 88 -5.26 11.91 1.97
CA TYR A 88 -4.56 10.63 1.88
C TYR A 88 -4.58 9.93 3.24
N LEU A 89 -5.37 8.88 3.37
CA LEU A 89 -5.46 8.05 4.57
C LEU A 89 -4.48 6.90 4.45
N MET A 90 -3.67 6.68 5.48
CA MET A 90 -2.66 5.63 5.48
C MET A 90 -2.93 4.64 6.60
N VAL A 91 -2.99 3.34 6.27
CA VAL A 91 -3.22 2.26 7.25
C VAL A 91 -2.37 1.05 6.95
N ASP A 92 -1.65 0.55 7.94
CA ASP A 92 -0.98 -0.75 7.89
C ASP A 92 -1.85 -1.78 8.62
N VAL A 93 -2.51 -2.63 7.85
CA VAL A 93 -3.39 -3.68 8.40
C VAL A 93 -2.61 -4.85 9.00
N THR A 94 -1.29 -4.89 8.80
CA THR A 94 -0.43 -5.97 9.31
C THR A 94 0.32 -5.61 10.59
N ASN A 95 0.07 -4.43 11.15
CA ASN A 95 0.75 -3.97 12.36
C ASN A 95 0.18 -4.65 13.62
N TYR A 96 0.77 -5.75 14.02
CA TYR A 96 0.40 -6.50 15.23
C TYR A 96 0.99 -5.94 16.54
N SER A 97 1.78 -4.86 16.48
CA SER A 97 2.38 -4.25 17.67
C SER A 97 1.37 -3.45 18.50
N LEU A 98 0.30 -2.97 17.85
CA LEU A 98 -0.73 -2.19 18.52
C LEU A 98 -1.67 -3.08 19.32
N THR A 99 -2.03 -2.60 20.51
CA THR A 99 -2.90 -3.30 21.43
C THR A 99 -4.03 -2.39 21.93
N TYR A 100 -5.11 -3.01 22.38
CA TYR A 100 -6.19 -2.34 23.11
C TYR A 100 -6.69 -3.23 24.25
N SER A 101 -7.35 -2.59 25.23
CA SER A 101 -7.98 -3.34 26.32
C SER A 101 -9.42 -3.73 25.96
N LEU A 102 -9.75 -5.01 26.14
CA LEU A 102 -11.09 -5.57 26.01
C LEU A 102 -11.45 -6.31 27.29
N CYS A 103 -12.43 -5.81 28.01
CA CYS A 103 -12.85 -6.39 29.30
C CYS A 103 -11.67 -6.61 30.28
N GLY A 104 -10.74 -5.67 30.31
CA GLY A 104 -9.55 -5.71 31.18
C GLY A 104 -8.38 -6.58 30.69
N GLN A 105 -8.51 -7.20 29.51
CA GLN A 105 -7.45 -7.99 28.90
C GLN A 105 -6.80 -7.23 27.74
N THR A 106 -5.50 -7.44 27.54
CA THR A 106 -4.75 -6.86 26.40
C THR A 106 -4.96 -7.72 25.17
N ASN A 107 -5.43 -7.09 24.09
CA ASN A 107 -5.61 -7.71 22.79
C ASN A 107 -4.78 -7.01 21.75
N HIS A 108 -4.11 -7.77 20.88
CA HIS A 108 -3.43 -7.23 19.71
C HIS A 108 -4.44 -6.89 18.62
N MET A 109 -4.23 -5.77 17.94
CA MET A 109 -5.10 -5.39 16.82
C MET A 109 -4.91 -6.36 15.65
N SER A 110 -6.01 -6.91 15.17
CA SER A 110 -6.08 -7.73 13.96
C SER A 110 -6.12 -6.86 12.70
N PRO A 111 -5.92 -7.45 11.50
CA PRO A 111 -6.18 -6.77 10.23
C PRO A 111 -7.60 -6.18 10.16
N ASP A 112 -8.58 -6.88 10.69
CA ASP A 112 -9.99 -6.43 10.73
C ASP A 112 -10.15 -5.20 11.62
N ASP A 113 -9.46 -5.14 12.77
CA ASP A 113 -9.46 -3.98 13.65
C ASP A 113 -8.93 -2.74 12.93
N HIS A 114 -7.79 -2.87 12.23
CA HIS A 114 -7.19 -1.78 11.46
C HIS A 114 -8.08 -1.34 10.30
N TYR A 115 -8.65 -2.29 9.56
CA TYR A 115 -9.55 -1.99 8.46
C TYR A 115 -10.83 -1.32 8.96
N GLN A 116 -11.38 -1.78 10.08
CA GLN A 116 -12.55 -1.14 10.69
C GLN A 116 -12.24 0.28 11.20
N ASP A 117 -11.03 0.53 11.72
CA ASP A 117 -10.60 1.86 12.12
C ASP A 117 -10.46 2.81 10.91
N LEU A 118 -9.97 2.31 9.76
CA LEU A 118 -9.98 3.06 8.50
C LEU A 118 -11.41 3.50 8.15
N LYS A 119 -12.37 2.59 8.18
CA LYS A 119 -13.77 2.90 7.88
C LYS A 119 -14.36 3.94 8.83
N ARG A 120 -14.01 3.87 10.12
CA ARG A 120 -14.44 4.87 11.12
C ARG A 120 -13.92 6.27 10.79
N ILE A 121 -12.68 6.38 10.33
CA ILE A 121 -12.10 7.68 9.92
C ILE A 121 -12.76 8.17 8.63
N ILE A 122 -12.98 7.32 7.62
CA ILE A 122 -13.72 7.69 6.40
C ILE A 122 -15.13 8.20 6.77
N ALA A 123 -15.84 7.51 7.67
CA ALA A 123 -17.14 7.96 8.15
C ALA A 123 -17.08 9.31 8.88
N ALA A 124 -16.01 9.57 9.65
CA ALA A 124 -15.81 10.84 10.34
C ALA A 124 -15.53 12.02 9.38
N ILE A 125 -14.97 11.78 8.19
CA ILE A 125 -14.83 12.78 7.12
C ILE A 125 -16.22 13.23 6.66
N GLY A 126 -17.19 12.32 6.61
CA GLY A 126 -18.60 12.63 6.36
C GLY A 126 -18.84 13.29 5.00
N GLY A 127 -18.12 12.91 3.95
CA GLY A 127 -18.26 13.44 2.60
C GLY A 127 -17.83 14.89 2.43
N LYS A 128 -17.08 15.46 3.37
CA LYS A 128 -16.67 16.87 3.33
C LYS A 128 -15.34 17.10 2.61
N ALA A 129 -14.52 16.07 2.46
CA ALA A 129 -13.31 16.12 1.63
C ALA A 129 -13.68 16.28 0.15
N ARG A 130 -12.77 16.84 -0.62
CA ARG A 130 -12.93 16.93 -2.08
C ARG A 130 -12.56 15.63 -2.76
N ARG A 131 -11.56 14.92 -2.23
CA ARG A 131 -11.12 13.61 -2.70
C ARG A 131 -10.57 12.81 -1.53
N ILE A 132 -10.76 11.52 -1.55
CA ILE A 132 -10.23 10.59 -0.56
C ILE A 132 -9.42 9.53 -1.28
N THR A 133 -8.13 9.46 -0.98
CA THR A 133 -7.23 8.41 -1.41
C THR A 133 -6.82 7.58 -0.19
N VAL A 134 -6.93 6.26 -0.28
CA VAL A 134 -6.50 5.34 0.78
C VAL A 134 -5.22 4.64 0.35
N ILE A 135 -4.21 4.67 1.21
CA ILE A 135 -2.94 3.97 1.03
C ILE A 135 -2.89 2.80 2.02
N ILE A 136 -2.90 1.59 1.50
CA ILE A 136 -2.81 0.35 2.27
C ILE A 136 -1.57 -0.39 1.77
N PRO A 137 -0.40 -0.23 2.41
CA PRO A 137 0.86 -0.83 1.93
C PRO A 137 0.76 -2.34 1.69
N PHE A 138 0.13 -3.07 2.59
CA PHE A 138 -0.27 -4.46 2.39
C PHE A 138 -1.80 -4.51 2.22
N LEU A 139 -2.27 -4.83 1.02
CA LEU A 139 -3.70 -4.79 0.70
C LEU A 139 -4.48 -5.77 1.59
N TYR A 140 -5.48 -5.23 2.31
CA TYR A 140 -6.37 -6.02 3.17
C TYR A 140 -7.07 -7.11 2.37
N GLU A 141 -7.09 -8.34 2.91
CA GLU A 141 -7.66 -9.57 2.31
C GLU A 141 -7.13 -9.90 0.90
N SER A 142 -5.94 -9.43 0.53
CA SER A 142 -5.37 -9.61 -0.82
C SER A 142 -5.19 -11.08 -1.24
N ARG A 143 -5.07 -12.00 -0.27
CA ARG A 143 -4.98 -13.45 -0.54
C ARG A 143 -6.32 -14.06 -0.92
N GLN A 144 -7.43 -13.45 -0.52
CA GLN A 144 -8.79 -13.86 -0.87
C GLN A 144 -9.28 -13.09 -2.11
N HIS A 145 -8.49 -13.15 -3.20
CA HIS A 145 -8.71 -12.47 -4.47
C HIS A 145 -9.52 -13.28 -5.49
N ARG A 146 -9.73 -14.55 -5.23
CA ARG A 146 -10.52 -15.47 -6.07
C ARG A 146 -11.24 -16.50 -5.19
N ARG A 147 -12.30 -17.05 -5.71
CA ARG A 147 -13.02 -18.17 -5.10
C ARG A 147 -13.19 -19.30 -6.12
N SER A 148 -13.11 -20.53 -5.67
CA SER A 148 -13.31 -21.73 -6.50
C SER A 148 -14.54 -22.54 -6.05
N THR A 149 -15.00 -22.31 -4.84
CA THR A 149 -16.13 -22.99 -4.24
C THR A 149 -17.11 -21.99 -3.59
N ARG A 150 -17.81 -22.37 -2.53
CA ARG A 150 -18.67 -21.49 -1.74
C ARG A 150 -17.87 -20.71 -0.71
N GLU A 151 -16.98 -19.88 -1.18
CA GLU A 151 -16.09 -19.02 -0.39
C GLU A 151 -16.52 -17.57 -0.52
N SER A 152 -16.22 -16.77 0.49
CA SER A 152 -16.30 -15.32 0.38
C SER A 152 -15.25 -14.79 -0.61
N LEU A 153 -15.41 -13.56 -1.07
CA LEU A 153 -14.45 -12.87 -1.93
C LEU A 153 -14.06 -11.56 -1.24
N ASP A 154 -13.35 -11.71 -0.11
CA ASP A 154 -13.20 -10.63 0.87
C ASP A 154 -12.39 -9.46 0.34
N CYS A 155 -11.39 -9.71 -0.51
CA CYS A 155 -10.65 -8.61 -1.14
C CYS A 155 -11.56 -7.72 -2.01
N ALA A 156 -12.42 -8.33 -2.83
CA ALA A 156 -13.36 -7.58 -3.67
C ALA A 156 -14.42 -6.86 -2.83
N LEU A 157 -14.92 -7.52 -1.80
CA LEU A 157 -15.90 -6.93 -0.86
C LEU A 157 -15.30 -5.69 -0.19
N ALA A 158 -14.10 -5.79 0.35
CA ALA A 158 -13.43 -4.69 1.01
C ALA A 158 -13.19 -3.49 0.06
N LEU A 159 -12.72 -3.75 -1.16
CA LEU A 159 -12.53 -2.70 -2.16
C LEU A 159 -13.84 -1.99 -2.52
N GLN A 160 -14.91 -2.76 -2.75
CA GLN A 160 -16.23 -2.21 -3.05
C GLN A 160 -16.81 -1.42 -1.88
N GLU A 161 -16.60 -1.86 -0.65
CA GLU A 161 -17.03 -1.16 0.56
C GLU A 161 -16.35 0.21 0.68
N LEU A 162 -15.03 0.30 0.46
CA LEU A 162 -14.30 1.57 0.48
C LEU A 162 -14.83 2.54 -0.59
N VAL A 163 -15.06 2.05 -1.81
CA VAL A 163 -15.64 2.87 -2.90
C VAL A 163 -17.05 3.33 -2.54
N ALA A 164 -17.89 2.46 -1.98
CA ALA A 164 -19.25 2.82 -1.52
C ALA A 164 -19.24 3.86 -0.41
N MET A 165 -18.18 3.89 0.41
CA MET A 165 -17.97 4.91 1.45
C MET A 165 -17.43 6.25 0.91
N GLY A 166 -17.17 6.36 -0.39
CA GLY A 166 -16.71 7.59 -1.04
C GLY A 166 -15.18 7.70 -1.18
N VAL A 167 -14.47 6.57 -1.16
CA VAL A 167 -13.05 6.55 -1.52
C VAL A 167 -12.91 6.62 -3.04
N ASP A 168 -12.13 7.60 -3.51
CA ASP A 168 -11.90 7.84 -4.94
C ASP A 168 -10.75 6.98 -5.48
N ASN A 169 -9.67 6.81 -4.69
CA ASN A 169 -8.49 6.08 -5.11
C ASN A 169 -7.98 5.16 -3.99
N ILE A 170 -7.44 4.02 -4.38
CA ILE A 170 -6.79 3.07 -3.49
C ILE A 170 -5.39 2.79 -4.02
N ILE A 171 -4.38 2.95 -3.17
CA ILE A 171 -2.98 2.71 -3.49
C ILE A 171 -2.46 1.58 -2.59
N THR A 172 -1.84 0.59 -3.18
CA THR A 172 -1.17 -0.51 -2.46
C THR A 172 0.19 -0.82 -3.06
N PHE A 173 1.02 -1.58 -2.35
CA PHE A 173 2.29 -2.05 -2.87
C PHE A 173 2.18 -3.54 -3.21
N ASP A 174 2.58 -3.89 -4.44
CA ASP A 174 2.72 -5.26 -4.91
C ASP A 174 1.53 -6.16 -4.53
N ALA A 175 0.33 -5.80 -4.98
CA ALA A 175 -0.87 -6.58 -4.72
C ALA A 175 -0.65 -8.06 -5.06
N HIS A 176 -1.12 -8.96 -4.20
CA HIS A 176 -0.96 -10.41 -4.37
C HIS A 176 -1.43 -10.90 -5.75
N ASP A 177 -2.53 -10.33 -6.23
CA ASP A 177 -3.00 -10.46 -7.60
C ASP A 177 -3.50 -9.08 -8.09
N PRO A 178 -2.85 -8.45 -9.08
CA PRO A 178 -3.23 -7.11 -9.56
C PRO A 178 -4.62 -7.06 -10.19
N ARG A 179 -5.22 -8.20 -10.55
CA ARG A 179 -6.58 -8.29 -11.10
C ARG A 179 -7.67 -7.92 -10.10
N VAL A 180 -7.35 -7.77 -8.82
CA VAL A 180 -8.29 -7.26 -7.81
C VAL A 180 -8.84 -5.89 -8.15
N GLN A 181 -8.12 -5.10 -8.97
CA GLN A 181 -8.60 -3.82 -9.52
C GLN A 181 -9.93 -3.94 -10.27
N ASN A 182 -10.24 -5.13 -10.82
CA ASN A 182 -11.51 -5.38 -11.53
C ASN A 182 -12.73 -5.40 -10.59
N ALA A 183 -12.52 -5.39 -9.27
CA ALA A 183 -13.61 -5.34 -8.30
C ALA A 183 -14.20 -3.94 -8.11
N ILE A 184 -13.50 -2.90 -8.55
CA ILE A 184 -13.95 -1.51 -8.39
C ILE A 184 -14.47 -0.93 -9.71
N PRO A 185 -15.36 0.10 -9.66
CA PRO A 185 -15.86 0.77 -10.85
C PRO A 185 -14.75 1.43 -11.67
N LEU A 186 -14.89 1.49 -13.00
CA LEU A 186 -13.90 2.08 -13.91
C LEU A 186 -13.54 3.55 -13.62
N LYS A 187 -14.42 4.28 -12.95
CA LYS A 187 -14.16 5.67 -12.52
C LYS A 187 -13.36 5.76 -11.21
N GLY A 188 -13.19 4.65 -10.50
CA GLY A 188 -12.39 4.57 -9.27
C GLY A 188 -10.92 4.31 -9.62
N GLY A 189 -9.99 4.96 -8.90
CA GLY A 189 -8.57 4.71 -9.05
C GLY A 189 -8.11 3.52 -8.22
N PHE A 190 -7.31 2.62 -8.82
CA PHE A 190 -6.57 1.60 -8.10
C PHE A 190 -5.16 1.53 -8.65
N GLU A 191 -4.18 1.67 -7.78
CA GLU A 191 -2.78 1.61 -8.15
C GLU A 191 -2.06 0.57 -7.28
N THR A 192 -1.31 -0.31 -7.95
CA THR A 192 -0.38 -1.22 -7.28
C THR A 192 1.05 -0.81 -7.64
N VAL A 193 1.76 -0.24 -6.67
CA VAL A 193 3.12 0.24 -6.85
C VAL A 193 4.09 -0.93 -6.75
N GLN A 194 4.95 -1.09 -7.77
CA GLN A 194 5.96 -2.13 -7.77
C GLN A 194 7.20 -1.68 -6.98
N PRO A 195 7.61 -2.41 -5.93
CA PRO A 195 8.70 -2.01 -5.05
C PRO A 195 10.09 -2.38 -5.58
N ALA A 196 10.20 -2.99 -6.76
CA ALA A 196 11.44 -3.55 -7.31
C ALA A 196 12.63 -2.56 -7.28
N TYR A 197 12.41 -1.31 -7.71
CA TYR A 197 13.45 -0.29 -7.67
C TYR A 197 13.96 -0.02 -6.24
N GLN A 198 13.07 0.01 -5.26
CA GLN A 198 13.44 0.25 -3.86
C GLN A 198 14.20 -0.94 -3.27
N PHE A 199 13.84 -2.17 -3.66
CA PHE A 199 14.59 -3.36 -3.28
C PHE A 199 16.00 -3.36 -3.86
N ILE A 200 16.16 -3.10 -5.16
CA ILE A 200 17.47 -3.00 -5.81
C ILE A 200 18.32 -1.94 -5.13
N LYS A 201 17.77 -0.73 -4.94
CA LYS A 201 18.46 0.36 -4.25
C LYS A 201 18.85 -0.01 -2.81
N GLY A 202 17.95 -0.69 -2.09
CA GLY A 202 18.19 -1.16 -0.73
C GLY A 202 19.30 -2.20 -0.68
N ILE A 203 19.31 -3.16 -1.57
CA ILE A 203 20.34 -4.20 -1.67
C ILE A 203 21.69 -3.56 -1.97
N CYS A 204 21.79 -2.75 -3.03
CA CYS A 204 23.03 -2.07 -3.40
C CYS A 204 23.59 -1.18 -2.29
N LYS A 205 22.74 -0.59 -1.47
CA LYS A 205 23.17 0.29 -0.36
C LYS A 205 23.66 -0.48 0.86
N ASN A 206 23.06 -1.64 1.16
CA ASN A 206 23.23 -2.32 2.45
C ASN A 206 24.07 -3.60 2.37
N VAL A 207 24.35 -4.10 1.17
CA VAL A 207 25.20 -5.27 0.98
C VAL A 207 26.56 -4.79 0.44
N PRO A 208 27.61 -4.78 1.29
CA PRO A 208 28.95 -4.42 0.83
C PRO A 208 29.47 -5.44 -0.17
N ASP A 209 30.30 -4.99 -1.10
CA ASP A 209 30.99 -5.81 -2.12
C ASP A 209 30.04 -6.67 -2.98
N LEU A 210 28.79 -6.22 -3.16
CA LEU A 210 27.81 -6.90 -3.99
C LEU A 210 28.24 -6.90 -5.47
N GLN A 211 28.39 -8.09 -6.02
CA GLN A 211 28.64 -8.29 -7.45
C GLN A 211 27.33 -8.68 -8.12
N ILE A 212 26.84 -7.84 -9.03
CA ILE A 212 25.59 -8.08 -9.78
C ILE A 212 25.95 -8.58 -11.19
N ASP A 213 26.27 -9.84 -11.27
CA ASP A 213 26.55 -10.57 -12.50
C ASP A 213 26.08 -12.04 -12.37
N SER A 214 26.01 -12.75 -13.48
CA SER A 214 25.51 -14.14 -13.53
C SER A 214 26.42 -15.16 -12.85
N ASP A 215 27.69 -14.82 -12.59
CA ASP A 215 28.62 -15.73 -11.91
C ASP A 215 28.49 -15.69 -10.39
N HIS A 216 27.99 -14.55 -9.85
CA HIS A 216 27.93 -14.31 -8.41
C HIS A 216 26.52 -14.17 -7.85
N MET A 217 25.50 -13.93 -8.69
CA MET A 217 24.15 -13.65 -8.24
C MET A 217 23.07 -14.27 -9.12
N MET A 218 22.02 -14.79 -8.50
CA MET A 218 20.85 -15.33 -9.16
C MET A 218 19.58 -14.85 -8.43
N ILE A 219 18.51 -14.64 -9.17
CA ILE A 219 17.19 -14.36 -8.59
C ILE A 219 16.40 -15.66 -8.46
N ILE A 220 15.90 -15.96 -7.27
CA ILE A 220 15.14 -17.18 -7.01
C ILE A 220 13.72 -16.85 -6.58
N SER A 221 12.73 -17.35 -7.31
CA SER A 221 11.34 -17.31 -6.88
C SER A 221 11.07 -18.34 -5.78
N PRO A 222 10.40 -17.98 -4.68
CA PRO A 222 10.08 -18.92 -3.60
C PRO A 222 8.99 -19.95 -3.99
N ASP A 223 8.19 -19.65 -4.99
CA ASP A 223 7.11 -20.50 -5.51
C ASP A 223 6.61 -19.99 -6.88
N GLU A 224 5.65 -20.69 -7.48
CA GLU A 224 5.03 -20.28 -8.75
C GLU A 224 4.38 -18.89 -8.69
N GLY A 225 3.78 -18.53 -7.56
CA GLY A 225 3.13 -17.23 -7.37
C GLY A 225 4.10 -16.04 -7.40
N GLY A 226 5.36 -16.25 -7.00
CA GLY A 226 6.43 -15.25 -7.04
C GLY A 226 7.12 -15.10 -8.39
N THR A 227 6.86 -16.00 -9.35
CA THR A 227 7.61 -16.10 -10.62
C THR A 227 7.60 -14.79 -11.42
N GLY A 228 6.46 -14.12 -11.53
CA GLY A 228 6.36 -12.85 -12.26
C GLY A 228 7.26 -11.75 -11.68
N ARG A 229 7.37 -11.67 -10.36
CA ARG A 229 8.27 -10.73 -9.66
C ARG A 229 9.74 -11.09 -9.87
N ALA A 230 10.06 -12.37 -9.79
CA ALA A 230 11.41 -12.88 -10.02
C ALA A 230 11.87 -12.63 -11.46
N ILE A 231 11.01 -12.88 -12.46
CA ILE A 231 11.27 -12.56 -13.87
C ILE A 231 11.56 -11.09 -14.06
N TYR A 232 10.73 -10.21 -13.46
CA TYR A 232 10.95 -8.78 -13.57
C TYR A 232 12.31 -8.36 -12.99
N LEU A 233 12.65 -8.81 -11.77
CA LEU A 233 13.92 -8.47 -11.13
C LEU A 233 15.11 -9.03 -11.89
N SER A 234 15.07 -10.29 -12.33
CA SER A 234 16.15 -10.91 -13.10
C SER A 234 16.37 -10.20 -14.43
N SER A 235 15.29 -9.81 -15.12
CA SER A 235 15.37 -9.06 -16.39
C SER A 235 15.98 -7.67 -16.20
N VAL A 236 15.59 -6.95 -15.12
CA VAL A 236 16.13 -5.61 -14.83
C VAL A 236 17.62 -5.67 -14.47
N LEU A 237 18.06 -6.73 -13.77
CA LEU A 237 19.43 -6.89 -13.32
C LEU A 237 20.31 -7.66 -14.30
N GLY A 238 19.74 -8.26 -15.34
CA GLY A 238 20.47 -9.09 -16.30
C GLY A 238 20.98 -10.41 -15.70
N LEU A 239 20.24 -11.00 -14.75
CA LEU A 239 20.62 -12.17 -13.98
C LEU A 239 19.80 -13.40 -14.37
N ASP A 240 20.34 -14.57 -14.10
CA ASP A 240 19.61 -15.83 -14.21
C ASP A 240 18.51 -15.93 -13.15
N MET A 241 17.48 -16.73 -13.47
CA MET A 241 16.36 -16.99 -12.56
C MET A 241 16.23 -18.48 -12.23
N GLY A 242 16.07 -18.75 -10.94
CA GLY A 242 15.66 -20.06 -10.43
C GLY A 242 14.27 -20.00 -9.79
N MET A 243 13.65 -21.14 -9.58
CA MET A 243 12.37 -21.27 -8.91
C MET A 243 12.36 -22.46 -7.95
N PHE A 244 11.81 -22.26 -6.74
CA PHE A 244 11.42 -23.36 -5.88
C PHE A 244 10.00 -23.81 -6.25
N TYR A 245 9.85 -25.08 -6.51
CA TYR A 245 8.54 -25.70 -6.71
C TYR A 245 7.96 -26.11 -5.36
N LYS A 246 6.81 -25.56 -5.03
CA LYS A 246 6.09 -25.79 -3.79
C LYS A 246 4.86 -26.65 -4.05
N ARG A 247 4.89 -27.90 -3.61
CA ARG A 247 3.76 -28.82 -3.68
C ARG A 247 3.14 -29.02 -2.31
N ARG A 248 1.82 -28.88 -2.21
CA ARG A 248 1.07 -29.31 -1.03
C ARG A 248 0.80 -30.80 -1.13
N ASP A 249 1.13 -31.54 -0.08
CA ASP A 249 0.75 -32.95 0.04
C ASP A 249 -0.65 -33.05 0.63
N TYR A 250 -1.63 -33.22 -0.23
CA TYR A 250 -3.01 -33.36 0.18
C TYR A 250 -3.35 -34.74 0.77
N SER A 251 -2.42 -35.70 0.73
CA SER A 251 -2.62 -37.04 1.31
C SER A 251 -2.47 -37.06 2.83
N ARG A 252 -1.92 -36.01 3.42
CA ARG A 252 -1.63 -35.92 4.86
C ARG A 252 -2.09 -34.60 5.42
N ILE A 253 -2.53 -34.65 6.67
CA ILE A 253 -2.83 -33.46 7.49
C ILE A 253 -1.93 -33.52 8.72
N VAL A 254 -1.09 -32.52 8.92
CA VAL A 254 -0.21 -32.36 10.09
C VAL A 254 -0.57 -31.02 10.71
N ASP A 255 -0.92 -31.02 12.01
CA ASP A 255 -1.34 -29.83 12.77
C ASP A 255 -2.43 -29.00 12.06
N GLY A 256 -3.41 -29.70 11.46
CA GLY A 256 -4.54 -29.06 10.76
C GLY A 256 -4.18 -28.45 9.40
N ARG A 257 -2.99 -28.72 8.86
CA ARG A 257 -2.51 -28.22 7.56
C ARG A 257 -1.91 -29.32 6.71
N ASN A 258 -1.99 -29.16 5.39
CA ASN A 258 -1.31 -30.05 4.46
C ASN A 258 0.18 -29.69 4.43
N PRO A 259 1.10 -30.65 4.67
CA PRO A 259 2.53 -30.39 4.63
C PRO A 259 2.97 -29.93 3.23
N ILE A 260 4.04 -29.13 3.22
CA ILE A 260 4.60 -28.56 2.00
C ILE A 260 5.90 -29.28 1.67
N ALA A 261 5.98 -29.85 0.47
CA ALA A 261 7.24 -30.31 -0.13
C ALA A 261 7.78 -29.23 -1.07
N VAL A 262 9.08 -28.97 -0.98
CA VAL A 262 9.78 -27.98 -1.82
C VAL A 262 10.83 -28.70 -2.65
N SER A 263 10.84 -28.46 -3.97
CA SER A 263 11.90 -28.85 -4.89
C SER A 263 12.42 -27.63 -5.65
N TYR A 264 13.63 -27.72 -6.16
CA TYR A 264 14.28 -26.63 -6.89
C TYR A 264 14.34 -26.95 -8.39
N THR A 265 14.07 -25.95 -9.22
CA THR A 265 14.25 -26.01 -10.68
C THR A 265 14.98 -24.75 -11.14
N HIS A 266 16.10 -24.92 -11.83
CA HIS A 266 16.82 -23.84 -12.48
C HIS A 266 16.16 -23.53 -13.83
N LEU A 267 15.82 -22.27 -14.05
CA LEU A 267 15.30 -21.77 -15.32
C LEU A 267 16.25 -20.71 -15.86
N THR A 268 16.90 -20.99 -16.99
CA THR A 268 17.57 -19.97 -17.78
C THR A 268 16.53 -19.22 -18.61
N LEU A 269 16.59 -17.90 -18.63
CA LEU A 269 15.75 -17.11 -19.53
C LEU A 269 16.16 -17.43 -20.98
N PRO A 270 15.19 -17.65 -21.91
CA PRO A 270 15.55 -17.81 -23.31
C PRO A 270 16.22 -16.52 -23.80
N THR A 271 17.46 -16.63 -24.25
CA THR A 271 18.11 -15.56 -24.98
C THR A 271 17.41 -15.42 -26.32
N THR A 272 16.56 -14.40 -26.48
CA THR A 272 16.10 -14.01 -27.81
C THR A 272 17.28 -13.39 -28.53
N SER A 273 17.83 -14.16 -29.48
CA SER A 273 18.73 -13.64 -30.51
C SER A 273 17.99 -12.71 -31.47
#